data_4f908f4037377fb51f74100412fd14b6
#
_entry.id   4f908f4037377fb51f74100412fd14b6
#
_cell.length_a   1.000
_cell.length_b   1.000
_cell.length_c   1.000
_cell.angle_alpha   90.00
_cell.angle_beta   90.00
_cell.angle_gamma   90.00
#
_symmetry.space_group_name_H-M   'P 1'
#
loop_
_entity.id
_entity.type
_entity.pdbx_description
1 polymer ?
#
loop_
_entity_poly.entity_id
_entity_poly.type
_entity_poly.pdbx_seq_one_letter_code
_entity_poly.pdbx_strand_id
1 'polypeptide(L)'
;MGKFQLRTATTEDVPGICELIDASVRGLQAGDYTPAQIEGALATVFTVDSRLIADGTYFVALDEGGELAGCGGWSFRKTLYGGDHQVETIEPEKLDPEVDAAKIRAIFVHPKFARQGLGSMILDAAERAAIARGFRRFEMGSTLTGVTLYSMKGYREVARMVVPVGNGERIGVVRMVKEAEVDH
;
A
#
# COMPACT_ATOMS: atom_id res chain seq x y z
N MET A 1 3.62 -23.65 -9.22
CA MET A 1 2.51 -22.69 -9.29
C MET A 1 2.25 -22.05 -7.94
N GLY A 2 2.11 -20.75 -7.91
CA GLY A 2 1.86 -20.02 -6.67
C GLY A 2 0.44 -20.26 -6.17
N LYS A 3 0.29 -20.24 -4.84
CA LYS A 3 -1.01 -20.33 -4.14
C LYS A 3 -1.93 -19.13 -4.44
N PHE A 4 -1.35 -18.01 -4.83
CA PHE A 4 -2.06 -16.77 -5.14
C PHE A 4 -1.78 -16.32 -6.56
N GLN A 5 -2.77 -15.69 -7.17
CA GLN A 5 -2.63 -15.03 -8.47
C GLN A 5 -2.81 -13.53 -8.34
N LEU A 6 -1.90 -12.77 -8.92
CA LEU A 6 -2.00 -11.31 -9.02
C LEU A 6 -2.61 -10.90 -10.35
N ARG A 7 -3.48 -9.91 -10.32
CA ARG A 7 -3.94 -9.19 -11.51
C ARG A 7 -4.16 -7.72 -11.19
N THR A 8 -4.22 -6.90 -12.22
CA THR A 8 -4.57 -5.49 -12.06
C THR A 8 -6.00 -5.35 -11.55
N ALA A 9 -6.21 -4.49 -10.58
CA ALA A 9 -7.53 -4.19 -10.01
C ALA A 9 -8.37 -3.39 -11.01
N THR A 10 -9.68 -3.63 -10.96
CA THR A 10 -10.68 -2.86 -11.72
C THR A 10 -11.67 -2.20 -10.77
N THR A 11 -12.52 -1.32 -11.29
CA THR A 11 -13.57 -0.67 -10.48
C THR A 11 -14.55 -1.65 -9.86
N GLU A 12 -14.72 -2.82 -10.46
CA GLU A 12 -15.56 -3.90 -9.92
C GLU A 12 -15.01 -4.51 -8.64
N ASP A 13 -13.70 -4.38 -8.42
CA ASP A 13 -13.02 -4.89 -7.21
C ASP A 13 -13.20 -3.98 -5.99
N VAL A 14 -13.63 -2.73 -6.17
CA VAL A 14 -13.68 -1.74 -5.10
C VAL A 14 -14.45 -2.20 -3.86
N PRO A 15 -15.67 -2.77 -3.95
CA PRO A 15 -16.36 -3.26 -2.76
C PRO A 15 -15.55 -4.33 -2.00
N GLY A 16 -14.98 -5.28 -2.72
CA GLY A 16 -14.16 -6.34 -2.12
C GLY A 16 -12.87 -5.80 -1.49
N ILE A 17 -12.24 -4.82 -2.14
CA ILE A 17 -11.05 -4.15 -1.60
C ILE A 17 -11.39 -3.41 -0.30
N CYS A 18 -12.52 -2.71 -0.24
CA CYS A 18 -12.95 -2.03 0.99
C CYS A 18 -13.13 -3.02 2.16
N GLU A 19 -13.78 -4.14 1.91
CA GLU A 19 -13.94 -5.20 2.92
C GLU A 19 -12.59 -5.79 3.35
N LEU A 20 -11.70 -6.01 2.39
CA LEU A 20 -10.35 -6.51 2.65
C LEU A 20 -9.55 -5.56 3.54
N ILE A 21 -9.55 -4.27 3.22
CA ILE A 21 -8.83 -3.24 3.99
C ILE A 21 -9.36 -3.21 5.42
N ASP A 22 -10.68 -3.18 5.61
CA ASP A 22 -11.30 -3.20 6.93
C ASP A 22 -10.85 -4.42 7.74
N ALA A 23 -10.96 -5.61 7.17
CA ALA A 23 -10.55 -6.85 7.82
C ALA A 23 -9.05 -6.87 8.15
N SER A 24 -8.23 -6.41 7.22
CA SER A 24 -6.77 -6.35 7.37
C SER A 24 -6.36 -5.44 8.53
N VAL A 25 -6.88 -4.23 8.54
CA VAL A 25 -6.54 -3.23 9.56
C VAL A 25 -6.99 -3.69 10.94
N ARG A 26 -8.24 -4.13 11.07
CA ARG A 26 -8.78 -4.61 12.37
C ARG A 26 -8.09 -5.87 12.87
N GLY A 27 -7.74 -6.77 11.97
CA GLY A 27 -7.16 -8.06 12.33
C GLY A 27 -5.66 -8.05 12.56
N LEU A 28 -4.91 -7.18 11.86
CA LEU A 28 -3.45 -7.22 11.86
C LEU A 28 -2.79 -6.02 12.52
N GLN A 29 -3.48 -4.90 12.68
CA GLN A 29 -2.88 -3.65 13.19
C GLN A 29 -3.30 -3.29 14.62
N ALA A 30 -4.12 -4.10 15.25
CA ALA A 30 -4.63 -3.83 16.60
C ALA A 30 -3.55 -3.83 17.70
N GLY A 31 -2.38 -4.42 17.45
CA GLY A 31 -1.25 -4.39 18.36
C GLY A 31 -0.44 -3.10 18.31
N ASP A 32 -0.57 -2.33 17.24
CA ASP A 32 0.24 -1.13 16.97
C ASP A 32 -0.56 0.16 17.03
N TYR A 33 -1.88 0.08 16.87
CA TYR A 33 -2.80 1.22 16.92
C TYR A 33 -3.96 0.95 17.87
N THR A 34 -4.44 2.00 18.54
CA THR A 34 -5.62 1.90 19.41
C THR A 34 -6.90 1.73 18.58
N PRO A 35 -7.99 1.20 19.19
CA PRO A 35 -9.28 1.14 18.47
C PRO A 35 -9.74 2.48 17.91
N ALA A 36 -9.56 3.58 18.64
CA ALA A 36 -9.93 4.92 18.16
C ALA A 36 -9.08 5.35 16.95
N GLN A 37 -7.78 5.05 16.97
CA GLN A 37 -6.89 5.32 15.82
C GLN A 37 -7.31 4.52 14.60
N ILE A 38 -7.65 3.25 14.77
CA ILE A 38 -8.12 2.38 13.69
C ILE A 38 -9.41 2.91 13.07
N GLU A 39 -10.40 3.29 13.89
CA GLU A 39 -11.66 3.85 13.39
C GLU A 39 -11.44 5.14 12.60
N GLY A 40 -10.61 6.02 13.12
CA GLY A 40 -10.28 7.28 12.42
C GLY A 40 -9.51 7.04 11.11
N ALA A 41 -8.58 6.09 11.11
CA ALA A 41 -7.79 5.75 9.94
C ALA A 41 -8.63 5.08 8.84
N LEU A 42 -9.54 4.17 9.20
CA LEU A 42 -10.46 3.54 8.26
C LEU A 42 -11.44 4.53 7.62
N ALA A 43 -11.72 5.64 8.30
CA ALA A 43 -12.56 6.69 7.75
C ALA A 43 -11.83 7.60 6.76
N THR A 44 -10.49 7.61 6.76
CA THR A 44 -9.70 8.60 6.00
C THR A 44 -8.54 8.00 5.22
N VAL A 45 -7.49 7.50 5.88
CA VAL A 45 -6.22 7.14 5.23
C VAL A 45 -6.13 5.67 4.83
N PHE A 46 -6.83 4.78 5.50
CA PHE A 46 -6.88 3.35 5.15
C PHE A 46 -8.15 3.05 4.33
N THR A 47 -8.20 3.63 3.16
CA THR A 47 -9.32 3.50 2.23
C THR A 47 -8.79 3.16 0.84
N VAL A 48 -9.67 2.70 -0.04
CA VAL A 48 -9.32 2.47 -1.44
C VAL A 48 -8.92 3.80 -2.09
N ASP A 49 -7.94 3.75 -2.96
CA ASP A 49 -7.55 4.88 -3.80
C ASP A 49 -7.89 4.54 -5.25
N SER A 50 -9.03 5.04 -5.72
CA SER A 50 -9.53 4.77 -7.07
C SER A 50 -8.62 5.35 -8.16
N ARG A 51 -7.80 6.33 -7.83
CA ARG A 51 -6.83 6.89 -8.78
C ARG A 51 -5.75 5.86 -9.14
N LEU A 52 -5.31 5.04 -8.19
CA LEU A 52 -4.38 3.94 -8.46
C LEU A 52 -5.00 2.90 -9.40
N ILE A 53 -6.30 2.64 -9.25
CA ILE A 53 -7.04 1.75 -10.15
C ILE A 53 -7.13 2.37 -11.55
N ALA A 54 -7.49 3.64 -11.65
CA ALA A 54 -7.57 4.36 -12.92
C ALA A 54 -6.22 4.43 -13.63
N ASP A 55 -5.12 4.58 -12.86
CA ASP A 55 -3.77 4.61 -13.41
C ASP A 55 -3.26 3.21 -13.83
N GLY A 56 -3.96 2.13 -13.46
CA GLY A 56 -3.55 0.77 -13.77
C GLY A 56 -2.40 0.24 -12.92
N THR A 57 -2.15 0.85 -11.76
CA THR A 57 -0.99 0.56 -10.89
C THR A 57 -1.35 -0.14 -9.59
N TYR A 58 -2.61 -0.53 -9.42
CA TYR A 58 -3.08 -1.26 -8.25
C TYR A 58 -3.37 -2.72 -8.60
N PHE A 59 -2.97 -3.64 -7.72
CA PHE A 59 -3.11 -5.07 -7.91
C PHE A 59 -4.00 -5.68 -6.83
N VAL A 60 -4.68 -6.75 -7.20
CA VAL A 60 -5.36 -7.63 -6.26
C VAL A 60 -4.75 -9.02 -6.37
N ALA A 61 -4.67 -9.70 -5.23
CA ALA A 61 -4.24 -11.08 -5.14
C ALA A 61 -5.44 -11.95 -4.82
N LEU A 62 -5.61 -13.02 -5.59
CA LEU A 62 -6.69 -13.99 -5.43
C LEU A 62 -6.14 -15.32 -4.97
N ASP A 63 -6.84 -16.01 -4.06
CA ASP A 63 -6.51 -17.38 -3.72
C ASP A 63 -6.97 -18.36 -4.81
N GLU A 64 -6.75 -19.64 -4.60
CA GLU A 64 -7.14 -20.69 -5.54
C GLU A 64 -8.65 -20.74 -5.79
N GLY A 65 -9.46 -20.31 -4.83
CA GLY A 65 -10.93 -20.24 -4.95
C GLY A 65 -11.44 -18.94 -5.58
N GLY A 66 -10.54 -18.01 -5.92
CA GLY A 66 -10.94 -16.71 -6.47
C GLY A 66 -11.31 -15.66 -5.42
N GLU A 67 -11.05 -15.92 -4.14
CA GLU A 67 -11.29 -14.98 -3.03
C GLU A 67 -10.16 -13.95 -2.95
N LEU A 68 -10.51 -12.68 -2.68
CA LEU A 68 -9.53 -11.62 -2.48
C LEU A 68 -8.73 -11.87 -1.21
N ALA A 69 -7.42 -12.07 -1.37
CA ALA A 69 -6.49 -12.34 -0.29
C ALA A 69 -5.64 -11.14 0.09
N GLY A 70 -5.38 -10.25 -0.85
CA GLY A 70 -4.57 -9.07 -0.64
C GLY A 70 -4.71 -8.06 -1.77
N CYS A 71 -4.19 -6.87 -1.53
CA CYS A 71 -4.15 -5.79 -2.52
C CYS A 71 -2.95 -4.88 -2.25
N GLY A 72 -2.57 -4.11 -3.24
CA GLY A 72 -1.49 -3.16 -3.13
C GLY A 72 -0.99 -2.74 -4.49
N GLY A 73 -0.16 -1.71 -4.51
CA GLY A 73 0.37 -1.23 -5.77
C GLY A 73 1.37 -0.11 -5.59
N TRP A 74 1.45 0.72 -6.60
CA TRP A 74 2.39 1.82 -6.63
C TRP A 74 1.80 3.03 -7.37
N SER A 75 2.48 4.17 -7.27
CA SER A 75 2.07 5.37 -7.96
C SER A 75 3.25 6.08 -8.57
N PHE A 76 3.05 6.60 -9.78
CA PHE A 76 3.96 7.55 -10.43
C PHE A 76 3.59 9.01 -10.12
N ARG A 77 2.81 9.23 -9.04
CA ARG A 77 2.37 10.56 -8.59
C ARG A 77 2.95 10.87 -7.21
N LYS A 78 2.94 12.15 -6.84
CA LYS A 78 3.61 12.62 -5.60
C LYS A 78 2.93 12.26 -4.29
N THR A 79 1.79 11.58 -4.30
CA THR A 79 1.06 11.20 -3.09
C THR A 79 1.68 10.00 -2.39
N LEU A 80 2.10 10.16 -1.15
CA LEU A 80 2.77 9.11 -0.36
C LEU A 80 1.79 8.18 0.35
N TYR A 81 0.64 8.68 0.79
CA TYR A 81 -0.41 7.92 1.50
C TYR A 81 -1.79 8.55 1.27
N GLY A 82 -2.82 7.84 1.72
CA GLY A 82 -4.21 8.30 1.64
C GLY A 82 -5.05 7.50 0.65
N GLY A 83 -6.26 7.96 0.42
CA GLY A 83 -7.22 7.33 -0.47
C GLY A 83 -8.32 8.30 -0.86
N ASP A 84 -9.43 7.79 -1.38
CA ASP A 84 -10.54 8.60 -1.93
C ASP A 84 -11.20 9.54 -0.90
N HIS A 85 -11.09 9.20 0.39
CA HIS A 85 -11.69 9.99 1.47
C HIS A 85 -10.81 11.17 1.92
N GLN A 86 -9.62 11.29 1.38
CA GLN A 86 -8.81 12.49 1.56
C GLN A 86 -9.22 13.55 0.53
N VAL A 87 -9.48 14.77 1.03
CA VAL A 87 -9.99 15.85 0.20
C VAL A 87 -8.84 16.51 -0.54
N GLU A 88 -8.37 15.89 -1.61
CA GLU A 88 -7.57 16.58 -2.60
C GLU A 88 -8.39 16.71 -3.89
N THR A 89 -8.76 17.93 -4.20
CA THR A 89 -9.54 18.26 -5.40
C THR A 89 -8.68 18.36 -6.67
N ILE A 90 -7.35 18.31 -6.51
CA ILE A 90 -6.39 18.47 -7.59
C ILE A 90 -5.66 17.14 -7.81
N GLU A 91 -5.55 16.73 -9.06
CA GLU A 91 -4.77 15.56 -9.45
C GLU A 91 -3.31 15.74 -9.04
N PRO A 92 -2.71 14.79 -8.28
CA PRO A 92 -1.31 14.92 -7.88
C PRO A 92 -0.37 14.96 -9.08
N GLU A 93 0.66 15.77 -8.95
CA GLU A 93 1.69 15.92 -9.96
C GLU A 93 2.43 14.61 -10.21
N LYS A 94 2.78 14.36 -11.47
CA LYS A 94 3.55 13.17 -11.88
C LYS A 94 5.01 13.28 -11.46
N LEU A 95 5.57 12.13 -11.08
CA LEU A 95 6.97 11.99 -10.74
C LEU A 95 7.83 11.83 -11.99
N ASP A 96 9.08 12.28 -11.89
CA ASP A 96 10.11 12.05 -12.91
C ASP A 96 10.90 10.80 -12.52
N PRO A 97 10.85 9.70 -13.31
CA PRO A 97 11.56 8.46 -12.97
C PRO A 97 13.07 8.60 -12.79
N GLU A 98 13.70 9.60 -13.42
CA GLU A 98 15.15 9.81 -13.34
C GLU A 98 15.59 10.38 -11.98
N VAL A 99 14.73 11.15 -11.31
CA VAL A 99 15.09 11.87 -10.08
C VAL A 99 14.21 11.51 -8.89
N ASP A 100 12.98 11.09 -9.12
CA ASP A 100 12.00 10.83 -8.06
C ASP A 100 11.90 9.34 -7.73
N ALA A 101 11.42 9.04 -6.52
CA ALA A 101 11.10 7.70 -6.11
C ALA A 101 9.62 7.37 -6.42
N ALA A 102 9.38 6.20 -7.01
CA ALA A 102 8.02 5.67 -7.13
C ALA A 102 7.43 5.45 -5.75
N LYS A 103 6.14 5.72 -5.58
CA LYS A 103 5.45 5.53 -4.30
C LYS A 103 4.85 4.14 -4.23
N ILE A 104 5.24 3.36 -3.25
CA ILE A 104 4.57 2.08 -2.93
C ILE A 104 3.34 2.42 -2.09
N ARG A 105 2.19 1.89 -2.45
CA ARG A 105 0.91 2.34 -1.91
C ARG A 105 0.00 1.20 -1.48
N ALA A 106 -0.63 1.39 -0.31
CA ALA A 106 -1.85 0.71 0.10
C ALA A 106 -1.79 -0.82 0.01
N ILE A 107 -0.72 -1.43 0.55
CA ILE A 107 -0.59 -2.90 0.63
C ILE A 107 -1.34 -3.39 1.87
N PHE A 108 -2.35 -4.23 1.64
CA PHE A 108 -3.15 -4.86 2.69
C PHE A 108 -3.30 -6.35 2.42
N VAL A 109 -3.23 -7.16 3.47
CA VAL A 109 -3.40 -8.61 3.39
C VAL A 109 -4.54 -9.01 4.33
N HIS A 110 -5.44 -9.87 3.86
CA HIS A 110 -6.51 -10.39 4.69
C HIS A 110 -5.92 -11.25 5.82
N PRO A 111 -6.41 -11.12 7.08
CA PRO A 111 -5.85 -11.86 8.21
C PRO A 111 -5.80 -13.37 8.03
N LYS A 112 -6.79 -13.93 7.32
CA LYS A 112 -6.86 -15.36 6.97
C LYS A 112 -5.64 -15.84 6.17
N PHE A 113 -5.00 -14.94 5.42
CA PHE A 113 -3.86 -15.25 4.54
C PHE A 113 -2.55 -14.63 5.04
N ALA A 114 -2.52 -14.13 6.27
CA ALA A 114 -1.33 -13.53 6.85
C ALA A 114 -0.18 -14.54 6.99
N ARG A 115 1.04 -14.04 6.93
CA ARG A 115 2.29 -14.82 7.09
C ARG A 115 2.50 -15.92 6.04
N GLN A 116 1.95 -15.74 4.85
CA GLN A 116 2.13 -16.65 3.72
C GLN A 116 2.93 -16.04 2.57
N GLY A 117 3.65 -14.93 2.85
CA GLY A 117 4.47 -14.25 1.85
C GLY A 117 3.70 -13.36 0.87
N LEU A 118 2.41 -13.16 1.10
CA LEU A 118 1.57 -12.42 0.17
C LEU A 118 1.93 -10.94 0.07
N GLY A 119 2.24 -10.29 1.21
CA GLY A 119 2.71 -8.90 1.23
C GLY A 119 4.00 -8.72 0.43
N SER A 120 4.95 -9.64 0.55
CA SER A 120 6.19 -9.63 -0.24
C SER A 120 5.90 -9.81 -1.73
N MET A 121 4.99 -10.70 -2.08
CA MET A 121 4.62 -10.96 -3.48
C MET A 121 4.01 -9.71 -4.14
N ILE A 122 3.13 -9.02 -3.43
CA ILE A 122 2.50 -7.78 -3.92
C ILE A 122 3.55 -6.67 -4.05
N LEU A 123 4.41 -6.52 -3.04
CA LEU A 123 5.49 -5.53 -3.06
C LEU A 123 6.43 -5.77 -4.25
N ASP A 124 6.85 -7.00 -4.47
CA ASP A 124 7.75 -7.35 -5.58
C ASP A 124 7.10 -7.02 -6.94
N ALA A 125 5.81 -7.28 -7.09
CA ALA A 125 5.07 -6.93 -8.31
C ALA A 125 5.01 -5.41 -8.52
N ALA A 126 4.77 -4.65 -7.47
CA ALA A 126 4.75 -3.18 -7.53
C ALA A 126 6.12 -2.62 -7.90
N GLU A 127 7.20 -3.13 -7.29
CA GLU A 127 8.57 -2.72 -7.61
C GLU A 127 8.92 -3.03 -9.06
N ARG A 128 8.61 -4.24 -9.55
CA ARG A 128 8.87 -4.61 -10.94
C ARG A 128 8.11 -3.72 -11.93
N ALA A 129 6.86 -3.40 -11.64
CA ALA A 129 6.06 -2.52 -12.48
C ALA A 129 6.64 -1.10 -12.53
N ALA A 130 7.10 -0.58 -11.39
CA ALA A 130 7.74 0.73 -11.30
C ALA A 130 9.08 0.75 -12.07
N ILE A 131 9.89 -0.29 -11.94
CA ILE A 131 11.15 -0.44 -12.69
C ILE A 131 10.89 -0.46 -14.19
N ALA A 132 9.85 -1.15 -14.64
CA ALA A 132 9.45 -1.17 -16.05
C ALA A 132 9.07 0.22 -16.58
N ARG A 133 8.66 1.14 -15.70
CA ARG A 133 8.36 2.53 -16.04
C ARG A 133 9.57 3.47 -15.87
N GLY A 134 10.76 2.93 -15.59
CA GLY A 134 12.01 3.67 -15.51
C GLY A 134 12.42 4.11 -14.11
N PHE A 135 11.65 3.83 -13.08
CA PHE A 135 11.99 4.18 -11.71
C PHE A 135 13.13 3.31 -11.17
N ARG A 136 14.01 3.91 -10.37
CA ARG A 136 15.14 3.23 -9.71
C ARG A 136 15.12 3.42 -8.21
N ARG A 137 14.14 4.12 -7.68
CA ARG A 137 13.97 4.40 -6.25
C ARG A 137 12.52 4.16 -5.87
N PHE A 138 12.33 3.71 -4.64
CA PHE A 138 11.00 3.49 -4.06
C PHE A 138 10.89 4.19 -2.72
N GLU A 139 9.71 4.69 -2.43
CA GLU A 139 9.37 5.35 -1.18
C GLU A 139 7.98 4.95 -0.74
N MET A 140 7.78 4.82 0.57
CA MET A 140 6.47 4.53 1.12
C MET A 140 6.26 5.24 2.45
N GLY A 141 4.99 5.45 2.81
CA GLY A 141 4.57 5.73 4.18
C GLY A 141 4.06 4.43 4.79
N SER A 142 4.90 3.74 5.54
CA SER A 142 4.55 2.46 6.15
C SER A 142 3.71 2.67 7.41
N THR A 143 2.74 1.79 7.63
CA THR A 143 2.15 1.63 8.95
C THR A 143 3.22 1.12 9.93
N LEU A 144 3.01 1.32 11.23
CA LEU A 144 3.90 0.75 12.25
C LEU A 144 4.00 -0.77 12.11
N THR A 145 2.90 -1.42 11.77
CA THR A 145 2.81 -2.87 11.57
C THR A 145 3.66 -3.34 10.39
N GLY A 146 3.79 -2.54 9.34
CA GLY A 146 4.50 -2.92 8.11
C GLY A 146 6.02 -2.81 8.18
N VAL A 147 6.57 -2.09 9.16
CA VAL A 147 8.01 -1.76 9.19
C VAL A 147 8.91 -3.00 9.14
N THR A 148 8.57 -4.04 9.86
CA THR A 148 9.37 -5.29 9.90
C THR A 148 9.46 -5.92 8.51
N LEU A 149 8.33 -6.07 7.81
CA LEU A 149 8.31 -6.64 6.46
C LEU A 149 9.16 -5.81 5.50
N TYR A 150 8.95 -4.50 5.48
CA TYR A 150 9.63 -3.64 4.54
C TYR A 150 11.13 -3.54 4.83
N SER A 151 11.53 -3.55 6.10
CA SER A 151 12.95 -3.63 6.49
C SER A 151 13.60 -4.90 5.95
N MET A 152 12.91 -6.04 6.05
CA MET A 152 13.38 -7.31 5.50
C MET A 152 13.49 -7.29 3.97
N LYS A 153 12.70 -6.45 3.30
CA LYS A 153 12.70 -6.28 1.85
C LYS A 153 13.68 -5.20 1.36
N GLY A 154 14.52 -4.69 2.25
CA GLY A 154 15.58 -3.76 1.89
C GLY A 154 15.24 -2.29 2.04
N TYR A 155 14.07 -1.96 2.57
CA TYR A 155 13.70 -0.57 2.88
C TYR A 155 14.37 -0.12 4.17
N ARG A 156 14.77 1.14 4.22
CA ARG A 156 15.29 1.77 5.42
C ARG A 156 14.40 2.93 5.87
N GLU A 157 14.26 3.08 7.17
CA GLU A 157 13.52 4.18 7.76
C GLU A 157 14.30 5.49 7.60
N VAL A 158 13.63 6.55 7.14
CA VAL A 158 14.23 7.88 6.98
C VAL A 158 13.54 8.95 7.82
N ALA A 159 12.27 8.76 8.18
CA ALA A 159 11.54 9.70 9.02
C ALA A 159 10.33 9.02 9.67
N ARG A 160 9.89 9.56 10.79
CA ARG A 160 8.61 9.22 11.41
C ARG A 160 7.69 10.41 11.33
N MET A 161 6.45 10.15 10.96
CA MET A 161 5.43 11.18 10.76
C MET A 161 4.22 10.88 11.63
N VAL A 162 3.47 11.92 11.95
CA VAL A 162 2.18 11.78 12.61
C VAL A 162 1.11 12.33 11.68
N VAL A 163 0.15 11.48 11.33
CA VAL A 163 -0.89 11.79 10.35
C VAL A 163 -2.23 11.92 11.06
N PRO A 164 -2.94 13.04 10.88
CA PRO A 164 -4.28 13.18 11.44
C PRO A 164 -5.27 12.27 10.74
N VAL A 165 -6.22 11.71 11.50
CA VAL A 165 -7.28 10.84 10.99
C VAL A 165 -8.65 11.38 11.33
N GLY A 166 -9.73 10.76 10.81
CA GLY A 166 -11.05 11.36 10.72
C GLY A 166 -11.78 11.71 12.01
N ASN A 167 -11.36 11.18 13.17
CA ASN A 167 -12.03 11.39 14.47
C ASN A 167 -11.21 12.24 15.45
N GLY A 168 -10.29 13.05 14.94
CA GLY A 168 -9.40 13.85 15.77
C GLY A 168 -8.19 13.10 16.33
N GLU A 169 -8.10 11.82 16.10
CA GLU A 169 -6.94 11.00 16.45
C GLU A 169 -5.79 11.21 15.46
N ARG A 170 -4.63 10.70 15.81
CA ARG A 170 -3.43 10.73 14.97
C ARG A 170 -2.78 9.35 14.95
N ILE A 171 -2.20 8.98 13.81
CA ILE A 171 -1.45 7.72 13.69
C ILE A 171 0.00 7.99 13.33
N GLY A 172 0.90 7.16 13.87
CA GLY A 172 2.29 7.14 13.44
C GLY A 172 2.44 6.44 12.10
N VAL A 173 3.21 7.04 11.21
CA VAL A 173 3.56 6.49 9.90
C VAL A 173 5.07 6.63 9.73
N VAL A 174 5.71 5.62 9.18
CA VAL A 174 7.15 5.58 8.99
C VAL A 174 7.47 5.74 7.51
N ARG A 175 8.19 6.79 7.17
CA ARG A 175 8.69 7.00 5.80
C ARG A 175 9.88 6.10 5.57
N MET A 176 9.80 5.24 4.56
CA MET A 176 10.84 4.27 4.22
C MET A 176 11.22 4.39 2.76
N VAL A 177 12.48 4.15 2.45
CA VAL A 177 13.02 4.25 1.09
C VAL A 177 13.88 3.05 0.75
N LYS A 178 13.96 2.75 -0.55
CA LYS A 178 14.81 1.69 -1.10
C LYS A 178 15.26 2.10 -2.50
N GLU A 179 16.48 1.74 -2.85
CA GLU A 179 16.95 1.83 -4.23
C GLU A 179 16.80 0.46 -4.92
N ALA A 180 16.44 0.47 -6.20
CA ALA A 180 16.36 -0.76 -6.97
C ALA A 180 17.76 -1.39 -7.08
N GLU A 181 17.81 -2.72 -7.02
CA GLU A 181 19.06 -3.43 -7.27
C GLU A 181 19.49 -3.20 -8.72
N VAL A 182 20.77 -2.90 -8.90
CA VAL A 182 21.36 -2.75 -10.23
C VAL A 182 21.86 -4.12 -10.65
N ASP A 183 21.26 -4.66 -11.71
CA ASP A 183 21.78 -5.86 -12.35
C ASP A 183 23.15 -5.53 -12.98
N HIS A 184 24.17 -6.19 -12.49
CA HIS A 184 25.53 -6.08 -13.05
C HIS A 184 25.73 -7.12 -14.13
#